data_c2e92c5f6fa315db77a9f00ef62ed932
#
_entry.id   c2e92c5f6fa315db77a9f00ef62ed932
#
_cell.length_a   1.000
_cell.length_b   1.000
_cell.length_c   1.000
_cell.angle_alpha   90.00
_cell.angle_beta   90.00
_cell.angle_gamma   90.00
#
_symmetry.space_group_name_H-M   'P 1'
#
loop_
_entity.id
_entity.type
_entity.pdbx_description
1 polymer ?
#
loop_
_entity_poly.entity_id
_entity_poly.type
_entity_poly.pdbx_seq_one_letter_code
_entity_poly.pdbx_strand_id
1 'polypeptide(L)'
;MEVERRKLSAWILAKLFRVSIHFYITGGFTLKKYFLAVLVENKPGVLAHVSGLISRRAFNIESISAGYTEELSVTRINIVVSVESENELDQVVNQLGKLIDVIKIVNLSKFPSIERELVMIKVRASKETRADLVSVVDIFRAQIVDITSENVVIELTGSQNKIDAICEVLSDYEIVEIARTGTIALSRGPIPVKAM
;
A
#
# COMPACT_ATOMS: atom_id res chain seq x y z
N MET A 1 1.86 -11.63 33.77
CA MET A 1 2.50 -10.29 33.82
C MET A 1 3.89 -10.23 33.19
N GLU A 2 4.78 -11.18 33.44
CA GLU A 2 6.16 -11.16 32.91
C GLU A 2 6.25 -11.49 31.42
N VAL A 3 5.37 -12.34 30.89
CA VAL A 3 5.27 -12.72 29.47
C VAL A 3 4.72 -11.55 28.63
N GLU A 4 3.80 -10.75 29.17
CA GLU A 4 3.27 -9.55 28.50
C GLU A 4 4.31 -8.44 28.40
N ARG A 5 5.11 -8.21 29.47
CA ARG A 5 6.21 -7.25 29.42
C ARG A 5 7.28 -7.63 28.40
N ARG A 6 7.57 -8.91 28.22
CA ARG A 6 8.53 -9.39 27.20
C ARG A 6 8.01 -9.23 25.77
N LYS A 7 6.69 -9.42 25.53
CA LYS A 7 6.07 -9.18 24.22
C LYS A 7 6.04 -7.70 23.87
N LEU A 8 5.70 -6.85 24.84
CA LEU A 8 5.69 -5.39 24.65
C LEU A 8 7.09 -4.82 24.39
N SER A 9 8.10 -5.30 25.13
CA SER A 9 9.50 -4.89 24.92
C SER A 9 10.06 -5.38 23.59
N ALA A 10 9.71 -6.58 23.14
CA ALA A 10 10.11 -7.12 21.84
C ALA A 10 9.45 -6.36 20.68
N TRP A 11 8.19 -5.95 20.83
CA TRP A 11 7.47 -5.17 19.82
C TRP A 11 7.98 -3.73 19.73
N ILE A 12 8.23 -3.07 20.88
CA ILE A 12 8.84 -1.73 20.94
C ILE A 12 10.25 -1.78 20.36
N LEU A 13 11.03 -2.81 20.67
CA LEU A 13 12.36 -3.02 20.11
C LEU A 13 12.28 -3.28 18.60
N ALA A 14 11.32 -4.08 18.11
CA ALA A 14 11.11 -4.32 16.68
C ALA A 14 10.67 -3.03 15.94
N LYS A 15 9.81 -2.20 16.56
CA LYS A 15 9.40 -0.90 16.01
C LYS A 15 10.57 0.11 16.00
N LEU A 16 11.34 0.18 17.09
CA LEU A 16 12.57 0.99 17.18
C LEU A 16 13.65 0.47 16.22
N PHE A 17 13.79 -0.85 16.10
CA PHE A 17 14.75 -1.48 15.20
C PHE A 17 14.37 -1.25 13.73
N ARG A 18 13.07 -1.30 13.39
CA ARG A 18 12.55 -1.00 12.05
C ARG A 18 12.76 0.48 11.67
N VAL A 19 12.53 1.40 12.61
CA VAL A 19 12.83 2.83 12.42
C VAL A 19 14.34 3.05 12.35
N SER A 20 15.14 2.40 13.22
CA SER A 20 16.60 2.51 13.21
C SER A 20 17.25 1.86 11.99
N ILE A 21 16.76 0.69 11.54
CA ILE A 21 17.23 0.06 10.30
C ILE A 21 16.89 0.93 9.11
N HIS A 22 15.68 1.49 9.05
CA HIS A 22 15.29 2.40 7.98
C HIS A 22 16.18 3.67 7.97
N PHE A 23 16.48 4.22 9.14
CA PHE A 23 17.38 5.36 9.32
C PHE A 23 18.83 5.02 8.95
N TYR A 24 19.32 3.82 9.30
CA TYR A 24 20.68 3.38 8.97
C TYR A 24 20.86 2.99 7.50
N ILE A 25 19.85 2.37 6.88
CA ILE A 25 19.91 1.96 5.47
C ILE A 25 19.76 3.16 4.54
N THR A 26 19.03 4.21 4.94
CA THR A 26 18.80 5.41 4.11
C THR A 26 19.80 6.54 4.37
N GLY A 27 20.82 6.33 5.21
CA GLY A 27 21.84 7.36 5.48
C GLY A 27 21.27 8.69 5.99
N GLY A 28 20.13 8.69 6.68
CA GLY A 28 19.48 9.89 7.20
C GLY A 28 18.60 10.64 6.20
N PHE A 29 18.42 10.14 4.98
CA PHE A 29 17.51 10.73 3.99
C PHE A 29 16.06 10.33 4.28
N THR A 30 15.16 11.31 4.25
CA THR A 30 13.72 11.07 4.37
C THR A 30 13.18 10.67 3.01
N LEU A 31 12.86 9.39 2.83
CA LEU A 31 12.20 8.90 1.62
C LEU A 31 10.81 9.53 1.49
N LYS A 32 10.54 10.10 0.33
CA LYS A 32 9.22 10.63 -0.03
C LYS A 32 8.49 9.64 -0.91
N LYS A 33 7.20 9.44 -0.61
CA LYS A 33 6.32 8.58 -1.40
C LYS A 33 5.65 9.37 -2.52
N TYR A 34 5.64 8.80 -3.70
CA TYR A 34 4.98 9.36 -4.86
C TYR A 34 4.04 8.36 -5.50
N PHE A 35 2.87 8.85 -5.90
CA PHE A 35 1.81 8.06 -6.53
C PHE A 35 1.85 8.27 -8.04
N LEU A 36 2.23 7.25 -8.78
CA LEU A 36 2.26 7.27 -10.24
C LEU A 36 1.08 6.49 -10.80
N ALA A 37 0.32 7.11 -11.71
CA ALA A 37 -0.62 6.42 -12.57
C ALA A 37 0.01 6.22 -13.93
N VAL A 38 0.20 4.97 -14.34
CA VAL A 38 0.81 4.59 -15.61
C VAL A 38 -0.28 3.91 -16.46
N LEU A 39 -0.65 4.52 -17.57
CA LEU A 39 -1.53 3.92 -18.57
C LEU A 39 -0.66 3.17 -19.58
N VAL A 40 -0.99 1.92 -19.80
CA VAL A 40 -0.25 1.02 -20.70
C VAL A 40 -1.20 0.28 -21.61
N GLU A 41 -0.69 -0.19 -22.75
CA GLU A 41 -1.43 -1.13 -23.59
C GLU A 41 -1.72 -2.42 -22.81
N ASN A 42 -2.95 -2.92 -22.94
CA ASN A 42 -3.37 -4.17 -22.29
C ASN A 42 -2.87 -5.38 -23.08
N LYS A 43 -1.58 -5.69 -22.95
CA LYS A 43 -0.90 -6.80 -23.62
C LYS A 43 -0.15 -7.68 -22.62
N PRO A 44 -0.02 -8.99 -22.89
CA PRO A 44 0.82 -9.88 -22.11
C PRO A 44 2.26 -9.36 -21.99
N GLY A 45 2.84 -9.45 -20.79
CA GLY A 45 4.23 -9.06 -20.54
C GLY A 45 4.46 -7.60 -20.17
N VAL A 46 3.51 -6.68 -20.38
CA VAL A 46 3.71 -5.24 -20.10
C VAL A 46 4.00 -4.99 -18.62
N LEU A 47 3.28 -5.65 -17.71
CA LEU A 47 3.54 -5.52 -16.27
C LEU A 47 4.97 -5.99 -15.91
N ALA A 48 5.46 -7.06 -16.55
CA ALA A 48 6.83 -7.53 -16.35
C ALA A 48 7.88 -6.53 -16.88
N HIS A 49 7.61 -5.87 -18.01
CA HIS A 49 8.48 -4.81 -18.54
C HIS A 49 8.56 -3.63 -17.58
N VAL A 50 7.41 -3.15 -17.07
CA VAL A 50 7.33 -2.03 -16.12
C VAL A 50 8.04 -2.37 -14.82
N SER A 51 7.68 -3.48 -14.18
CA SER A 51 8.29 -3.89 -12.90
C SER A 51 9.78 -4.21 -13.04
N GLY A 52 10.17 -4.90 -14.10
CA GLY A 52 11.56 -5.24 -14.39
C GLY A 52 12.44 -4.00 -14.66
N LEU A 53 11.88 -2.95 -15.26
CA LEU A 53 12.61 -1.69 -15.48
C LEU A 53 12.89 -0.99 -14.14
N ILE A 54 11.88 -0.88 -13.27
CA ILE A 54 12.02 -0.24 -11.96
C ILE A 54 13.02 -1.02 -11.10
N SER A 55 12.93 -2.36 -11.08
CA SER A 55 13.84 -3.24 -10.33
C SER A 55 15.28 -3.11 -10.79
N ARG A 56 15.56 -3.06 -12.10
CA ARG A 56 16.92 -2.90 -12.63
C ARG A 56 17.59 -1.58 -12.25
N ARG A 57 16.82 -0.58 -11.87
CA ARG A 57 17.29 0.75 -11.45
C ARG A 57 17.36 0.89 -9.93
N ALA A 58 17.07 -0.19 -9.18
CA ALA A 58 17.07 -0.23 -7.72
C ALA A 58 16.11 0.77 -7.06
N PHE A 59 15.05 1.23 -7.78
CA PHE A 59 14.00 2.03 -7.17
C PHE A 59 13.10 1.15 -6.31
N ASN A 60 12.77 1.64 -5.13
CA ASN A 60 11.89 0.92 -4.22
C ASN A 60 10.42 1.11 -4.59
N ILE A 61 9.76 0.01 -4.95
CA ILE A 61 8.30 -0.04 -5.14
C ILE A 61 7.68 -0.43 -3.80
N GLU A 62 6.89 0.46 -3.21
CA GLU A 62 6.13 0.14 -1.99
C GLU A 62 4.85 -0.64 -2.30
N SER A 63 4.17 -0.26 -3.37
CA SER A 63 3.01 -1.00 -3.84
C SER A 63 2.83 -0.85 -5.35
N ILE A 64 2.23 -1.87 -5.95
CA ILE A 64 1.80 -1.89 -7.35
C ILE A 64 0.43 -2.52 -7.44
N SER A 65 -0.48 -1.88 -8.17
CA SER A 65 -1.82 -2.38 -8.44
C SER A 65 -2.15 -2.15 -9.91
N ALA A 66 -2.67 -3.16 -10.59
CA ALA A 66 -3.00 -3.09 -12.01
C ALA A 66 -4.44 -3.52 -12.26
N GLY A 67 -5.13 -2.83 -13.15
CA GLY A 67 -6.50 -3.15 -13.52
C GLY A 67 -6.90 -2.52 -14.85
N TYR A 68 -7.98 -3.00 -15.42
CA TYR A 68 -8.55 -2.43 -16.63
C TYR A 68 -9.03 -0.99 -16.37
N THR A 69 -9.02 -0.20 -17.42
CA THR A 69 -9.68 1.11 -17.45
C THR A 69 -11.07 0.97 -18.08
N GLU A 70 -11.74 2.11 -18.33
CA GLU A 70 -12.95 2.15 -19.14
C GLU A 70 -12.74 1.68 -20.60
N GLU A 71 -11.48 1.66 -21.05
CA GLU A 71 -11.05 1.12 -22.34
C GLU A 71 -10.35 -0.22 -22.11
N LEU A 72 -10.94 -1.32 -22.57
CA LEU A 72 -10.40 -2.67 -22.36
C LEU A 72 -9.00 -2.89 -23.00
N SER A 73 -8.63 -2.06 -23.98
CA SER A 73 -7.30 -2.05 -24.59
C SER A 73 -6.24 -1.39 -23.72
N VAL A 74 -6.64 -0.71 -22.63
CA VAL A 74 -5.75 0.03 -21.75
C VAL A 74 -5.81 -0.50 -20.33
N THR A 75 -4.65 -0.82 -19.77
CA THR A 75 -4.48 -1.15 -18.36
C THR A 75 -3.92 0.06 -17.61
N ARG A 76 -4.46 0.35 -16.45
CA ARG A 76 -3.90 1.31 -15.51
C ARG A 76 -3.08 0.59 -14.45
N ILE A 77 -1.83 0.97 -14.30
CA ILE A 77 -0.95 0.53 -13.24
C ILE A 77 -0.78 1.71 -12.28
N ASN A 78 -1.16 1.51 -11.01
CA ASN A 78 -0.88 2.46 -9.93
C ASN A 78 0.38 1.97 -9.22
N ILE A 79 1.38 2.83 -9.10
CA ILE A 79 2.67 2.51 -8.51
C ILE A 79 2.96 3.52 -7.41
N VAL A 80 3.27 3.05 -6.22
CA VAL A 80 3.82 3.88 -5.15
C VAL A 80 5.31 3.62 -5.08
N VAL A 81 6.09 4.68 -5.33
CA VAL A 81 7.55 4.63 -5.25
C VAL A 81 8.04 5.50 -4.10
N SER A 82 9.08 5.03 -3.42
CA SER A 82 9.81 5.81 -2.40
C SER A 82 11.16 6.20 -2.96
N VAL A 83 11.41 7.51 -3.02
CA VAL A 83 12.63 8.10 -3.55
C VAL A 83 13.16 9.20 -2.62
N GLU A 84 14.45 9.48 -2.68
CA GLU A 84 15.12 10.48 -1.85
C GLU A 84 14.89 11.91 -2.40
N SER A 85 14.72 12.05 -3.71
CA SER A 85 14.61 13.34 -4.38
C SER A 85 13.64 13.34 -5.55
N GLU A 86 13.20 14.54 -5.95
CA GLU A 86 12.39 14.72 -7.17
C GLU A 86 13.18 14.35 -8.45
N ASN A 87 14.50 14.53 -8.45
CA ASN A 87 15.34 14.11 -9.57
C ASN A 87 15.30 12.60 -9.79
N GLU A 88 15.28 11.81 -8.72
CA GLU A 88 15.11 10.36 -8.81
C GLU A 88 13.73 9.99 -9.34
N LEU A 89 12.68 10.68 -8.88
CA LEU A 89 11.34 10.48 -9.40
C LEU A 89 11.27 10.77 -10.91
N ASP A 90 11.86 11.88 -11.35
CA ASP A 90 11.93 12.22 -12.76
C ASP A 90 12.70 11.17 -13.57
N GLN A 91 13.75 10.56 -13.00
CA GLN A 91 14.41 9.42 -13.62
C GLN A 91 13.47 8.22 -13.76
N VAL A 92 12.70 7.87 -12.71
CA VAL A 92 11.69 6.79 -12.79
C VAL A 92 10.72 7.06 -13.93
N VAL A 93 10.11 8.26 -13.95
CA VAL A 93 9.12 8.65 -14.96
C VAL A 93 9.72 8.62 -16.36
N ASN A 94 10.91 9.20 -16.54
CA ASN A 94 11.59 9.23 -17.83
C ASN A 94 11.96 7.84 -18.34
N GLN A 95 12.34 6.92 -17.45
CA GLN A 95 12.67 5.56 -17.86
C GLN A 95 11.41 4.75 -18.21
N LEU A 96 10.34 4.89 -17.44
CA LEU A 96 9.05 4.27 -17.76
C LEU A 96 8.51 4.78 -19.11
N GLY A 97 8.66 6.08 -19.39
CA GLY A 97 8.22 6.67 -20.65
C GLY A 97 8.98 6.21 -21.91
N LYS A 98 10.10 5.46 -21.74
CA LYS A 98 10.81 4.82 -22.85
C LYS A 98 10.23 3.48 -23.27
N LEU A 99 9.36 2.89 -22.45
CA LEU A 99 8.70 1.63 -22.79
C LEU A 99 7.63 1.89 -23.85
N ILE A 100 7.69 1.13 -24.94
CA ILE A 100 6.80 1.31 -26.11
C ILE A 100 5.33 1.09 -25.75
N ASP A 101 5.09 0.22 -24.76
CA ASP A 101 3.73 -0.12 -24.29
C ASP A 101 3.15 0.94 -23.34
N VAL A 102 3.94 1.94 -22.91
CA VAL A 102 3.49 2.99 -22.00
C VAL A 102 2.85 4.12 -22.79
N ILE A 103 1.55 4.33 -22.57
CA ILE A 103 0.76 5.37 -23.22
C ILE A 103 0.92 6.70 -22.49
N LYS A 104 0.86 6.69 -21.16
CA LYS A 104 0.93 7.92 -20.35
C LYS A 104 1.37 7.61 -18.92
N ILE A 105 2.08 8.57 -18.33
CA ILE A 105 2.47 8.55 -16.92
C ILE A 105 2.05 9.87 -16.29
N VAL A 106 1.35 9.80 -15.16
CA VAL A 106 0.97 10.99 -14.38
C VAL A 106 1.42 10.81 -12.93
N ASN A 107 2.16 11.78 -12.43
CA ASN A 107 2.47 11.89 -11.00
C ASN A 107 1.28 12.53 -10.28
N LEU A 108 0.46 11.70 -9.64
CA LEU A 108 -0.73 12.13 -8.91
C LEU A 108 -0.40 12.89 -7.61
N SER A 109 0.81 12.76 -7.08
CA SER A 109 1.23 13.51 -5.89
C SER A 109 1.32 15.03 -6.13
N LYS A 110 1.37 15.46 -7.40
CA LYS A 110 1.35 16.87 -7.78
C LYS A 110 -0.06 17.48 -7.82
N PHE A 111 -1.10 16.65 -7.62
CA PHE A 111 -2.50 17.07 -7.75
C PHE A 111 -3.29 16.65 -6.51
N PRO A 112 -4.36 17.38 -6.15
CA PRO A 112 -5.31 16.89 -5.19
C PRO A 112 -5.85 15.51 -5.63
N SER A 113 -5.64 14.48 -4.82
CA SER A 113 -6.02 13.11 -5.14
C SER A 113 -6.88 12.47 -4.05
N ILE A 114 -7.57 11.40 -4.41
CA ILE A 114 -8.23 10.49 -3.49
C ILE A 114 -7.48 9.17 -3.57
N GLU A 115 -6.93 8.75 -2.43
CA GLU A 115 -6.17 7.51 -2.30
C GLU A 115 -6.97 6.50 -1.50
N ARG A 116 -6.99 5.26 -1.95
CA ARG A 116 -7.67 4.15 -1.27
C ARG A 116 -6.87 2.87 -1.42
N GLU A 117 -6.95 2.06 -0.39
CA GLU A 117 -6.42 0.72 -0.33
C GLU A 117 -7.43 -0.17 0.39
N LEU A 118 -7.56 -1.42 -0.04
CA LEU A 118 -8.29 -2.45 0.66
C LEU A 118 -7.31 -3.37 1.37
N VAL A 119 -7.61 -3.69 2.63
CA VAL A 119 -6.87 -4.68 3.43
C VAL A 119 -7.82 -5.73 3.95
N MET A 120 -7.40 -6.98 3.93
CA MET A 120 -8.01 -8.08 4.66
C MET A 120 -7.04 -8.55 5.75
N ILE A 121 -7.53 -8.62 6.98
CA ILE A 121 -6.74 -8.96 8.16
C ILE A 121 -7.41 -10.15 8.85
N LYS A 122 -6.71 -11.28 8.92
CA LYS A 122 -7.13 -12.44 9.71
C LYS A 122 -6.53 -12.35 11.10
N VAL A 123 -7.39 -12.31 12.09
CA VAL A 123 -7.01 -12.16 13.51
C VAL A 123 -7.50 -13.36 14.28
N ARG A 124 -6.67 -13.88 15.19
CA ARG A 124 -7.13 -14.91 16.13
C ARG A 124 -8.13 -14.33 17.13
N ALA A 125 -9.25 -15.00 17.28
CA ALA A 125 -10.36 -14.55 18.12
C ALA A 125 -10.89 -15.69 18.98
N SER A 126 -10.66 -15.58 20.29
CA SER A 126 -11.35 -16.43 21.26
C SER A 126 -12.79 -15.95 21.49
N LYS A 127 -13.58 -16.73 22.24
CA LYS A 127 -14.94 -16.29 22.61
C LYS A 127 -14.92 -15.00 23.44
N GLU A 128 -13.89 -14.83 24.26
CA GLU A 128 -13.72 -13.69 25.17
C GLU A 128 -13.34 -12.40 24.40
N THR A 129 -12.45 -12.51 23.40
CA THR A 129 -11.92 -11.35 22.67
C THR A 129 -12.80 -10.91 21.50
N ARG A 130 -13.78 -11.74 21.13
CA ARG A 130 -14.61 -11.50 19.94
C ARG A 130 -15.46 -10.25 20.03
N ALA A 131 -16.00 -9.94 21.21
CA ALA A 131 -16.80 -8.73 21.42
C ALA A 131 -15.95 -7.46 21.28
N ASP A 132 -14.72 -7.48 21.78
CA ASP A 132 -13.78 -6.35 21.65
C ASP A 132 -13.39 -6.14 20.21
N LEU A 133 -13.13 -7.22 19.44
CA LEU A 133 -12.84 -7.14 18.01
C LEU A 133 -14.00 -6.51 17.21
N VAL A 134 -15.25 -6.87 17.53
CA VAL A 134 -16.44 -6.25 16.91
C VAL A 134 -16.44 -4.75 17.18
N SER A 135 -16.14 -4.31 18.40
CA SER A 135 -16.06 -2.89 18.76
C SER A 135 -14.98 -2.15 17.94
N VAL A 136 -13.81 -2.77 17.76
CA VAL A 136 -12.74 -2.22 16.91
C VAL A 136 -13.22 -2.07 15.47
N VAL A 137 -13.84 -3.12 14.91
CA VAL A 137 -14.38 -3.13 13.55
C VAL A 137 -15.37 -1.99 13.35
N ASP A 138 -16.28 -1.76 14.29
CA ASP A 138 -17.30 -0.69 14.23
C ASP A 138 -16.66 0.70 14.28
N ILE A 139 -15.70 0.93 15.19
CA ILE A 139 -14.98 2.21 15.32
C ILE A 139 -14.30 2.58 14.00
N PHE A 140 -13.64 1.61 13.36
CA PHE A 140 -12.95 1.83 12.08
C PHE A 140 -13.89 1.79 10.87
N ARG A 141 -15.19 1.51 11.05
CA ARG A 141 -16.15 1.25 9.96
C ARG A 141 -15.59 0.22 8.98
N ALA A 142 -15.02 -0.84 9.54
CA ALA A 142 -14.58 -2.03 8.83
C ALA A 142 -15.72 -3.04 8.74
N GLN A 143 -15.48 -4.18 8.09
CA GLN A 143 -16.48 -5.25 7.97
C GLN A 143 -15.85 -6.59 8.39
N ILE A 144 -16.63 -7.42 9.08
CA ILE A 144 -16.27 -8.81 9.28
C ILE A 144 -16.80 -9.58 8.07
N VAL A 145 -15.90 -10.18 7.29
CA VAL A 145 -16.24 -10.91 6.07
C VAL A 145 -16.21 -12.43 6.27
N ASP A 146 -15.54 -12.90 7.31
CA ASP A 146 -15.54 -14.30 7.72
C ASP A 146 -15.34 -14.42 9.23
N ILE A 147 -15.99 -15.43 9.85
CA ILE A 147 -15.87 -15.73 11.27
C ILE A 147 -15.88 -17.24 11.48
N THR A 148 -14.91 -17.73 12.24
CA THR A 148 -14.80 -19.13 12.65
C THR A 148 -14.75 -19.24 14.18
N SER A 149 -14.61 -20.45 14.72
CA SER A 149 -14.41 -20.64 16.16
C SER A 149 -13.12 -20.01 16.70
N GLU A 150 -12.10 -19.83 15.86
CA GLU A 150 -10.76 -19.42 16.27
C GLU A 150 -10.29 -18.11 15.64
N ASN A 151 -10.88 -17.69 14.52
CA ASN A 151 -10.43 -16.53 13.76
C ASN A 151 -11.58 -15.67 13.26
N VAL A 152 -11.27 -14.39 13.04
CA VAL A 152 -12.13 -13.42 12.35
C VAL A 152 -11.33 -12.83 11.20
N VAL A 153 -11.96 -12.68 10.03
CA VAL A 153 -11.38 -11.92 8.89
C VAL A 153 -12.08 -10.59 8.80
N ILE A 154 -11.28 -9.53 8.91
CA ILE A 154 -11.72 -8.13 8.89
C ILE A 154 -11.30 -7.53 7.56
N GLU A 155 -12.25 -6.93 6.84
CA GLU A 155 -12.01 -6.14 5.63
C GLU A 155 -12.12 -4.65 5.94
N LEU A 156 -11.17 -3.86 5.45
CA LEU A 156 -11.20 -2.40 5.57
C LEU A 156 -10.75 -1.76 4.27
N THR A 157 -11.52 -0.76 3.81
CA THR A 157 -11.10 0.17 2.77
C THR A 157 -10.85 1.55 3.36
N GLY A 158 -9.71 2.15 3.04
CA GLY A 158 -9.35 3.45 3.58
C GLY A 158 -8.11 4.07 2.96
N SER A 159 -7.69 5.21 3.53
CA SER A 159 -6.35 5.75 3.30
C SER A 159 -5.31 4.88 4.02
N GLN A 160 -4.05 4.96 3.61
CA GLN A 160 -2.96 4.23 4.25
C GLN A 160 -2.91 4.49 5.76
N ASN A 161 -3.05 5.74 6.20
CA ASN A 161 -3.06 6.08 7.63
C ASN A 161 -4.18 5.37 8.41
N LYS A 162 -5.37 5.23 7.80
CA LYS A 162 -6.48 4.51 8.43
C LYS A 162 -6.19 3.03 8.56
N ILE A 163 -5.57 2.43 7.53
CA ILE A 163 -5.19 1.02 7.53
C ILE A 163 -4.06 0.77 8.54
N ASP A 164 -3.07 1.64 8.61
CA ASP A 164 -1.99 1.51 9.57
C ASP A 164 -2.51 1.64 11.01
N ALA A 165 -3.47 2.55 11.25
CA ALA A 165 -4.11 2.72 12.57
C ALA A 165 -4.89 1.47 13.02
N ILE A 166 -5.69 0.84 12.14
CA ILE A 166 -6.37 -0.41 12.53
C ILE A 166 -5.38 -1.55 12.74
N CYS A 167 -4.33 -1.66 11.93
CA CYS A 167 -3.28 -2.66 12.12
C CYS A 167 -2.54 -2.46 13.48
N GLU A 168 -2.34 -1.20 13.89
CA GLU A 168 -1.75 -0.87 15.19
C GLU A 168 -2.65 -1.33 16.35
N VAL A 169 -3.95 -1.03 16.29
CA VAL A 169 -4.92 -1.48 17.31
C VAL A 169 -5.04 -3.00 17.32
N LEU A 170 -5.08 -3.63 16.15
CA LEU A 170 -5.16 -5.10 16.05
C LEU A 170 -3.87 -5.82 16.43
N SER A 171 -2.74 -5.10 16.62
CA SER A 171 -1.48 -5.69 17.08
C SER A 171 -1.54 -6.21 18.52
N ASP A 172 -2.53 -5.80 19.33
CA ASP A 172 -2.81 -6.35 20.65
C ASP A 172 -3.40 -7.76 20.57
N TYR A 173 -3.88 -8.15 19.39
CA TYR A 173 -4.36 -9.49 19.06
C TYR A 173 -3.34 -10.21 18.18
N GLU A 174 -3.44 -11.53 18.07
CA GLU A 174 -2.58 -12.30 17.17
C GLU A 174 -3.06 -12.14 15.72
N ILE A 175 -2.36 -11.31 14.95
CA ILE A 175 -2.59 -11.22 13.51
C ILE A 175 -1.98 -12.46 12.85
N VAL A 176 -2.83 -13.27 12.22
CA VAL A 176 -2.44 -14.52 11.54
C VAL A 176 -1.98 -14.25 10.13
N GLU A 177 -2.67 -13.34 9.41
CA GLU A 177 -2.41 -13.05 8.00
C GLU A 177 -2.92 -11.66 7.62
N ILE A 178 -2.20 -10.98 6.72
CA ILE A 178 -2.63 -9.72 6.13
C ILE A 178 -2.48 -9.81 4.61
N ALA A 179 -3.53 -9.44 3.88
CA ALA A 179 -3.50 -9.25 2.44
C ALA A 179 -3.90 -7.80 2.10
N ARG A 180 -3.14 -7.15 1.20
CA ARG A 180 -3.35 -5.74 0.81
C ARG A 180 -3.37 -5.62 -0.71
N THR A 181 -4.24 -4.76 -1.24
CA THR A 181 -4.31 -4.50 -2.69
C THR A 181 -3.19 -3.56 -3.17
N GLY A 182 -2.55 -2.84 -2.26
CA GLY A 182 -1.80 -1.65 -2.60
C GLY A 182 -2.70 -0.44 -2.85
N THR A 183 -2.10 0.74 -2.87
CA THR A 183 -2.85 2.00 -2.98
C THR A 183 -3.24 2.28 -4.42
N ILE A 184 -4.52 2.54 -4.65
CA ILE A 184 -5.03 3.15 -5.88
C ILE A 184 -5.32 4.63 -5.61
N ALA A 185 -5.10 5.49 -6.62
CA ALA A 185 -5.33 6.92 -6.50
C ALA A 185 -6.04 7.47 -7.74
N LEU A 186 -6.96 8.41 -7.52
CA LEU A 186 -7.61 9.19 -8.57
C LEU A 186 -7.43 10.69 -8.29
N SER A 187 -7.18 11.48 -9.33
CA SER A 187 -7.20 12.94 -9.22
C SER A 187 -8.60 13.43 -8.85
N ARG A 188 -8.65 14.48 -8.05
CA ARG A 188 -9.91 15.19 -7.81
C ARG A 188 -10.22 16.13 -8.99
N GLY A 189 -11.50 16.35 -9.23
CA GLY A 189 -11.96 17.24 -10.29
C GLY A 189 -12.27 16.53 -11.60
N PRO A 190 -12.56 17.29 -12.68
CA PRO A 190 -13.14 16.74 -13.91
C PRO A 190 -12.10 16.18 -14.88
N ILE A 191 -10.80 16.42 -14.68
CA ILE A 191 -9.78 16.07 -15.67
C ILE A 191 -9.30 14.64 -15.41
N PRO A 192 -9.54 13.69 -16.34
CA PRO A 192 -9.07 12.32 -16.19
C PRO A 192 -7.56 12.22 -16.45
N VAL A 193 -6.90 11.19 -15.91
CA VAL A 193 -5.45 10.95 -16.08
C VAL A 193 -5.03 10.93 -17.55
N LYS A 194 -5.88 10.42 -18.45
CA LYS A 194 -5.57 10.40 -19.89
C LYS A 194 -5.54 11.78 -20.54
N ALA A 195 -6.16 12.78 -19.94
CA ALA A 195 -6.19 14.15 -20.44
C ALA A 195 -5.22 15.12 -19.72
N MET A 196 -4.59 14.66 -18.62
CA MET A 196 -3.54 15.39 -17.93
C MET A 196 -2.22 15.27 -18.70
#